data_55ad7f4bdda2e76cb96f50599f348b6d
#
_entry.id   55ad7f4bdda2e76cb96f50599f348b6d
#
_cell.length_a   1.000
_cell.length_b   1.000
_cell.length_c   1.000
_cell.angle_alpha   90.00
_cell.angle_beta   90.00
_cell.angle_gamma   90.00
#
_symmetry.space_group_name_H-M   'P 1'
#
loop_
_entity.id
_entity.type
_entity.pdbx_description
1 polymer ?
#
loop_
_entity_poly.entity_id
_entity_poly.type
_entity_poly.pdbx_seq_one_letter_code
_entity_poly.pdbx_strand_id
1 'polypeptide(L)'
;NVRLKRARELAGYAVQLTKDEGLGTMLARGAGFVRRRCFGKKARYLPAKKVLEAQRAEMAGKTADTCGLPTISVLTPLYNTPEVFLRQFLDSFVNQTAPNGELCLADASDAAHSSVGDIVREYQAKYQHIVYKKIENKGIAANTNAAAELASGEYLALADHDDILAPHALYTMGKAILQLRQRG
;
A
#
# COMPACT_ATOMS: atom_id res chain seq x y z
N ASN A 1 -23.09 9.51 -4.43
CA ASN A 1 -23.29 8.31 -3.59
C ASN A 1 -22.10 7.36 -3.76
N VAL A 2 -21.08 7.54 -2.93
CA VAL A 2 -19.76 6.87 -3.00
C VAL A 2 -19.87 5.33 -2.96
N ARG A 3 -20.85 4.79 -2.22
CA ARG A 3 -21.08 3.33 -2.12
C ARG A 3 -21.56 2.70 -3.42
N LEU A 4 -22.41 3.40 -4.18
CA LEU A 4 -22.93 2.91 -5.47
C LEU A 4 -21.85 2.96 -6.57
N LYS A 5 -20.98 3.98 -6.55
CA LYS A 5 -19.85 4.08 -7.48
C LYS A 5 -18.86 2.94 -7.24
N ARG A 6 -18.49 2.67 -5.97
CA ARG A 6 -17.66 1.53 -5.57
C ARG A 6 -18.23 0.16 -5.97
N ALA A 7 -19.55 -0.04 -5.81
CA ALA A 7 -20.19 -1.29 -6.20
C ALA A 7 -20.14 -1.53 -7.71
N ARG A 8 -20.27 -0.48 -8.54
CA ARG A 8 -20.15 -0.57 -10.00
C ARG A 8 -18.71 -0.85 -10.46
N GLU A 9 -17.72 -0.24 -9.84
CA GLU A 9 -16.30 -0.48 -10.13
C GLU A 9 -15.88 -1.91 -9.77
N LEU A 10 -16.31 -2.42 -8.62
CA LEU A 10 -16.10 -3.82 -8.21
C LEU A 10 -16.80 -4.82 -9.12
N ALA A 11 -18.00 -4.49 -9.61
CA ALA A 11 -18.72 -5.32 -10.58
C ALA A 11 -18.01 -5.34 -11.94
N GLY A 12 -17.46 -4.21 -12.39
CA GLY A 12 -16.64 -4.12 -13.61
C GLY A 12 -15.38 -4.98 -13.54
N TYR A 13 -14.68 -4.93 -12.41
CA TYR A 13 -13.49 -5.75 -12.15
C TYR A 13 -13.83 -7.26 -12.11
N ALA A 14 -14.95 -7.63 -11.47
CA ALA A 14 -15.41 -9.02 -11.45
C ALA A 14 -15.72 -9.54 -12.86
N VAL A 15 -16.30 -8.70 -13.74
CA VAL A 15 -16.58 -9.05 -15.15
C VAL A 15 -15.28 -9.23 -15.94
N GLN A 16 -14.24 -8.44 -15.66
CA GLN A 16 -12.93 -8.55 -16.30
C GLN A 16 -12.22 -9.85 -15.91
N LEU A 17 -12.19 -10.18 -14.62
CA LEU A 17 -11.64 -11.45 -14.10
C LEU A 17 -12.36 -12.68 -14.68
N THR A 18 -13.67 -12.57 -14.96
CA THR A 18 -14.42 -13.68 -15.57
C THR A 18 -13.99 -13.97 -17.01
N LYS A 19 -13.56 -12.95 -17.73
CA LYS A 19 -13.06 -13.11 -19.12
C LYS A 19 -11.67 -13.73 -19.16
N ASP A 20 -10.82 -13.42 -18.17
CA ASP A 20 -9.40 -13.80 -18.16
C ASP A 20 -9.13 -15.14 -17.46
N GLU A 21 -9.87 -15.48 -16.39
CA GLU A 21 -9.58 -16.63 -15.53
C GLU A 21 -10.70 -17.72 -15.45
N GLY A 22 -11.87 -17.48 -16.06
CA GLY A 22 -13.03 -18.40 -16.04
C GLY A 22 -13.89 -18.31 -14.77
N LEU A 23 -15.19 -18.66 -14.93
CA LEU A 23 -16.25 -18.43 -13.93
C LEU A 23 -16.03 -19.13 -12.58
N GLY A 24 -15.40 -20.31 -12.58
CA GLY A 24 -15.18 -21.10 -11.35
C GLY A 24 -14.15 -20.51 -10.43
N THR A 25 -13.06 -20.02 -10.98
CA THR A 25 -11.97 -19.37 -10.22
C THR A 25 -12.41 -18.02 -9.66
N MET A 26 -13.24 -17.30 -10.42
CA MET A 26 -13.81 -16.03 -9.99
C MET A 26 -14.79 -16.19 -8.80
N LEU A 27 -15.64 -17.19 -8.82
CA LEU A 27 -16.59 -17.44 -7.72
C LEU A 27 -15.87 -17.79 -6.43
N ALA A 28 -14.78 -18.58 -6.50
CA ALA A 28 -13.99 -18.95 -5.34
C ALA A 28 -13.18 -17.75 -4.76
N ARG A 29 -12.57 -16.92 -5.63
CA ARG A 29 -11.80 -15.73 -5.22
C ARG A 29 -12.69 -14.54 -4.93
N GLY A 30 -13.69 -14.26 -5.77
CA GLY A 30 -14.59 -13.12 -5.65
C GLY A 30 -15.50 -13.20 -4.42
N ALA A 31 -16.08 -14.36 -4.12
CA ALA A 31 -16.91 -14.55 -2.93
C ALA A 31 -16.07 -14.40 -1.64
N GLY A 32 -14.85 -14.90 -1.62
CA GLY A 32 -13.92 -14.72 -0.50
C GLY A 32 -13.47 -13.29 -0.31
N PHE A 33 -13.21 -12.58 -1.42
CA PHE A 33 -12.78 -11.18 -1.43
C PHE A 33 -13.93 -10.23 -1.03
N VAL A 34 -15.11 -10.35 -1.65
CA VAL A 34 -16.29 -9.54 -1.31
C VAL A 34 -16.72 -9.79 0.13
N ARG A 35 -16.73 -11.05 0.58
CA ARG A 35 -17.09 -11.39 1.96
C ARG A 35 -16.11 -10.82 2.99
N ARG A 36 -14.79 -10.83 2.73
CA ARG A 36 -13.78 -10.23 3.63
C ARG A 36 -13.84 -8.70 3.61
N ARG A 37 -14.04 -8.08 2.45
CA ARG A 37 -13.98 -6.62 2.29
C ARG A 37 -15.32 -5.90 2.58
N CYS A 38 -16.46 -6.54 2.32
CA CYS A 38 -17.78 -5.95 2.58
C CYS A 38 -18.40 -6.36 3.92
N PHE A 39 -18.08 -7.56 4.43
CA PHE A 39 -18.64 -8.14 5.65
C PHE A 39 -17.56 -8.61 6.63
N GLY A 40 -16.31 -8.27 6.39
CA GLY A 40 -15.20 -8.60 7.28
C GLY A 40 -15.49 -8.05 8.67
N LYS A 41 -15.43 -8.92 9.69
CA LYS A 41 -15.38 -8.49 11.09
C LYS A 41 -14.33 -7.37 11.17
N LYS A 42 -14.68 -6.23 11.81
CA LYS A 42 -13.74 -5.14 12.09
C LYS A 42 -12.39 -5.74 12.44
N ALA A 43 -11.36 -5.37 11.69
CA ALA A 43 -10.04 -5.99 11.83
C ALA A 43 -9.67 -6.05 13.31
N ARG A 44 -9.51 -7.27 13.83
CA ARG A 44 -9.34 -7.57 15.27
C ARG A 44 -8.05 -6.96 15.83
N TYR A 45 -7.24 -6.38 14.94
CA TYR A 45 -5.91 -5.84 15.21
C TYR A 45 -5.78 -4.32 15.01
N LEU A 46 -6.86 -3.61 14.66
CA LEU A 46 -6.79 -2.15 14.62
C LEU A 46 -6.85 -1.62 16.06
N PRO A 47 -5.89 -0.82 16.47
CA PRO A 47 -5.90 -0.22 17.80
C PRO A 47 -7.09 0.74 17.94
N ALA A 48 -7.50 0.99 19.18
CA ALA A 48 -8.57 1.94 19.46
C ALA A 48 -8.21 3.33 18.89
N LYS A 49 -9.21 4.09 18.44
CA LYS A 49 -9.03 5.41 17.85
C LYS A 49 -8.13 6.32 18.69
N LYS A 50 -8.31 6.32 20.03
CA LYS A 50 -7.47 7.06 20.98
C LYS A 50 -5.97 6.73 20.90
N VAL A 51 -5.62 5.48 20.56
CA VAL A 51 -4.22 5.05 20.41
C VAL A 51 -3.63 5.64 19.13
N LEU A 52 -4.37 5.63 18.02
CA LEU A 52 -3.93 6.25 16.77
C LEU A 52 -3.78 7.77 16.92
N GLU A 53 -4.69 8.41 17.65
CA GLU A 53 -4.62 9.85 17.97
C GLU A 53 -3.38 10.17 18.83
N ALA A 54 -3.08 9.34 19.84
CA ALA A 54 -1.88 9.50 20.66
C ALA A 54 -0.59 9.35 19.84
N GLN A 55 -0.52 8.35 18.93
CA GLN A 55 0.62 8.18 18.03
C GLN A 55 0.80 9.37 17.09
N ARG A 56 -0.29 9.90 16.50
CA ARG A 56 -0.24 11.10 15.68
C ARG A 56 0.22 12.33 16.48
N ALA A 57 -0.25 12.48 17.71
CA ALA A 57 0.19 13.55 18.59
C ALA A 57 1.69 13.45 18.95
N GLU A 58 2.18 12.23 19.23
CA GLU A 58 3.61 11.97 19.45
C GLU A 58 4.47 12.34 18.25
N MET A 59 3.95 12.12 17.04
CA MET A 59 4.66 12.34 15.78
C MET A 59 4.39 13.72 15.16
N ALA A 60 3.51 14.51 15.73
CA ALA A 60 3.14 15.82 15.20
C ALA A 60 4.36 16.75 15.04
N GLY A 61 4.51 17.35 13.85
CA GLY A 61 5.62 18.23 13.51
C GLY A 61 6.97 17.54 13.30
N LYS A 62 7.03 16.22 13.35
CA LYS A 62 8.25 15.45 13.08
C LYS A 62 8.30 15.01 11.62
N THR A 63 9.52 14.88 11.10
CA THR A 63 9.83 14.29 9.81
C THR A 63 10.39 12.86 9.99
N ALA A 64 10.69 12.16 8.89
CA ALA A 64 11.37 10.87 8.95
C ALA A 64 12.67 10.93 9.77
N ASP A 65 13.47 11.99 9.58
CA ASP A 65 14.77 12.17 10.26
C ASP A 65 14.64 12.57 11.74
N THR A 66 13.52 13.21 12.13
CA THR A 66 13.35 13.77 13.47
C THR A 66 12.39 12.96 14.35
N CYS A 67 11.70 11.97 13.81
CA CYS A 67 10.73 11.18 14.58
C CYS A 67 11.40 10.17 15.55
N GLY A 68 12.69 9.91 15.38
CA GLY A 68 13.44 8.96 16.22
C GLY A 68 13.11 7.49 15.97
N LEU A 69 12.43 7.18 14.86
CA LEU A 69 12.17 5.82 14.39
C LEU A 69 13.06 5.51 13.19
N PRO A 70 13.49 4.25 13.00
CA PRO A 70 14.23 3.84 11.81
C PRO A 70 13.37 4.03 10.56
N THR A 71 13.97 4.46 9.45
CA THR A 71 13.30 4.62 8.17
C THR A 71 13.02 3.26 7.54
N ILE A 72 11.79 3.08 7.05
CA ILE A 72 11.32 1.84 6.44
C ILE A 72 10.90 2.12 5.01
N SER A 73 11.58 1.53 4.02
CA SER A 73 11.17 1.58 2.62
C SER A 73 10.16 0.46 2.35
N VAL A 74 8.95 0.84 1.99
CA VAL A 74 7.88 -0.08 1.58
C VAL A 74 8.02 -0.32 0.09
N LEU A 75 8.34 -1.56 -0.29
CA LEU A 75 8.60 -1.98 -1.67
C LEU A 75 7.33 -2.54 -2.28
N THR A 76 6.89 -1.95 -3.39
CA THR A 76 5.66 -2.37 -4.05
C THR A 76 5.84 -2.38 -5.56
N PRO A 77 5.90 -3.56 -6.19
CA PRO A 77 5.80 -3.67 -7.64
C PRO A 77 4.35 -3.41 -8.08
N LEU A 78 4.19 -2.58 -9.11
CA LEU A 78 2.89 -2.30 -9.73
C LEU A 78 2.81 -3.02 -11.08
N TYR A 79 1.67 -3.63 -11.37
CA TYR A 79 1.37 -4.18 -12.68
C TYR A 79 -0.13 -4.11 -12.96
N ASN A 80 -0.53 -3.28 -13.92
CA ASN A 80 -1.91 -3.09 -14.36
C ASN A 80 -2.90 -2.90 -13.20
N THR A 81 -2.46 -2.21 -12.15
CA THR A 81 -3.21 -2.06 -10.90
C THR A 81 -4.48 -1.26 -11.13
N PRO A 82 -5.67 -1.79 -10.82
CA PRO A 82 -6.90 -1.03 -10.91
C PRO A 82 -6.87 0.22 -10.02
N GLU A 83 -7.32 1.36 -10.56
CA GLU A 83 -7.28 2.67 -9.88
C GLU A 83 -7.80 2.61 -8.43
N VAL A 84 -8.90 1.90 -8.21
CA VAL A 84 -9.54 1.82 -6.89
C VAL A 84 -8.63 1.19 -5.83
N PHE A 85 -7.84 0.19 -6.21
CA PHE A 85 -6.90 -0.48 -5.31
C PHE A 85 -5.64 0.37 -5.12
N LEU A 86 -5.10 0.91 -6.22
CA LEU A 86 -3.93 1.76 -6.16
C LEU A 86 -4.17 2.97 -5.26
N ARG A 87 -5.30 3.68 -5.42
CA ARG A 87 -5.62 4.82 -4.55
C ARG A 87 -5.83 4.40 -3.09
N GLN A 88 -6.47 3.25 -2.82
CA GLN A 88 -6.62 2.75 -1.46
C GLN A 88 -5.28 2.39 -0.82
N PHE A 89 -4.38 1.77 -1.58
CA PHE A 89 -3.03 1.47 -1.13
C PHE A 89 -2.25 2.76 -0.82
N LEU A 90 -2.19 3.69 -1.77
CA LEU A 90 -1.50 4.98 -1.59
C LEU A 90 -2.07 5.76 -0.42
N ASP A 91 -3.40 5.85 -0.29
CA ASP A 91 -4.07 6.49 0.85
C ASP A 91 -3.68 5.83 2.18
N SER A 92 -3.56 4.50 2.21
CA SER A 92 -3.18 3.77 3.42
C SER A 92 -1.73 4.06 3.84
N PHE A 93 -0.85 4.30 2.88
CA PHE A 93 0.53 4.68 3.15
C PHE A 93 0.64 6.13 3.63
N VAL A 94 0.04 7.10 2.92
CA VAL A 94 0.17 8.51 3.30
C VAL A 94 -0.56 8.88 4.60
N ASN A 95 -1.49 8.03 5.05
CA ASN A 95 -2.24 8.19 6.30
C ASN A 95 -1.65 7.42 7.49
N GLN A 96 -0.39 6.96 7.41
CA GLN A 96 0.29 6.34 8.54
C GLN A 96 0.39 7.30 9.74
N THR A 97 0.46 6.74 10.96
CA THR A 97 0.57 7.55 12.19
C THR A 97 1.98 8.04 12.45
N ALA A 98 2.98 7.53 11.74
CA ALA A 98 4.38 7.95 11.85
C ALA A 98 4.97 8.26 10.47
N PRO A 99 5.87 9.26 10.38
CA PRO A 99 6.42 9.75 9.11
C PRO A 99 7.68 8.99 8.67
N ASN A 100 8.01 7.85 9.28
CA ASN A 100 9.26 7.11 9.04
C ASN A 100 9.20 6.16 7.83
N GLY A 101 8.26 6.37 6.91
CA GLY A 101 8.07 5.55 5.72
C GLY A 101 8.55 6.24 4.44
N GLU A 102 9.17 5.45 3.57
CA GLU A 102 9.40 5.73 2.16
C GLU A 102 8.64 4.69 1.34
N LEU A 103 7.97 5.10 0.27
CA LEU A 103 7.25 4.18 -0.62
C LEU A 103 7.98 4.10 -1.96
N CYS A 104 8.50 2.91 -2.27
CA CYS A 104 9.26 2.61 -3.48
C CYS A 104 8.38 1.82 -4.47
N LEU A 105 7.97 2.46 -5.56
CA LEU A 105 7.06 1.92 -6.56
C LEU A 105 7.80 1.63 -7.87
N ALA A 106 7.86 0.37 -8.27
CA ALA A 106 8.35 -0.06 -9.57
C ALA A 106 7.16 -0.47 -10.46
N ASP A 107 6.81 0.38 -11.43
CA ASP A 107 5.63 0.20 -12.28
C ASP A 107 5.97 -0.51 -13.58
N ALA A 108 5.59 -1.77 -13.67
CA ALA A 108 5.72 -2.62 -14.85
C ALA A 108 4.44 -2.68 -15.71
N SER A 109 3.46 -1.82 -15.49
CA SER A 109 2.19 -1.80 -16.23
C SER A 109 2.42 -1.57 -17.72
N ASP A 110 1.58 -2.16 -18.55
CA ASP A 110 1.62 -1.98 -20.01
C ASP A 110 1.06 -0.62 -20.46
N ALA A 111 1.14 -0.34 -21.77
CA ALA A 111 0.71 0.94 -22.33
C ALA A 111 -0.81 1.19 -22.19
N ALA A 112 -1.63 0.14 -22.12
CA ALA A 112 -3.07 0.27 -21.94
C ALA A 112 -3.44 0.71 -20.50
N HIS A 113 -2.50 0.57 -19.56
CA HIS A 113 -2.66 0.90 -18.15
C HIS A 113 -1.78 2.08 -17.71
N SER A 114 -1.49 3.03 -18.61
CA SER A 114 -0.67 4.22 -18.34
C SER A 114 -1.21 5.10 -17.20
N SER A 115 -2.51 5.03 -16.92
CA SER A 115 -3.15 5.71 -15.79
C SER A 115 -2.58 5.34 -14.42
N VAL A 116 -1.94 4.17 -14.28
CA VAL A 116 -1.23 3.78 -13.05
C VAL A 116 -0.15 4.79 -12.70
N GLY A 117 0.70 5.14 -13.67
CA GLY A 117 1.75 6.14 -13.49
C GLY A 117 1.19 7.55 -13.25
N ASP A 118 0.07 7.91 -13.90
CA ASP A 118 -0.56 9.23 -13.71
C ASP A 118 -1.06 9.37 -12.26
N ILE A 119 -1.73 8.36 -11.74
CA ILE A 119 -2.21 8.33 -10.35
C ILE A 119 -1.04 8.46 -9.37
N VAL A 120 0.05 7.72 -9.58
CA VAL A 120 1.22 7.82 -8.70
C VAL A 120 1.79 9.24 -8.71
N ARG A 121 1.90 9.87 -9.88
CA ARG A 121 2.39 11.26 -10.01
C ARG A 121 1.49 12.27 -9.28
N GLU A 122 0.18 12.06 -9.23
CA GLU A 122 -0.73 12.88 -8.41
C GLU A 122 -0.36 12.86 -6.92
N TYR A 123 0.06 11.69 -6.42
CA TYR A 123 0.49 11.54 -5.02
C TYR A 123 1.91 12.09 -4.80
N GLN A 124 2.85 11.84 -5.72
CA GLN A 124 4.21 12.39 -5.65
C GLN A 124 4.21 13.92 -5.59
N ALA A 125 3.31 14.57 -6.29
CA ALA A 125 3.18 16.03 -6.24
C ALA A 125 2.84 16.58 -4.84
N LYS A 126 2.29 15.74 -3.95
CA LYS A 126 1.87 16.09 -2.59
C LYS A 126 2.76 15.50 -1.51
N TYR A 127 3.41 14.35 -1.79
CA TYR A 127 4.12 13.54 -0.82
C TYR A 127 5.51 13.17 -1.34
N GLN A 128 6.56 13.84 -0.85
CA GLN A 128 7.94 13.71 -1.33
C GLN A 128 8.59 12.34 -1.04
N HIS A 129 8.04 11.57 -0.11
CA HIS A 129 8.55 10.25 0.28
C HIS A 129 7.98 9.09 -0.54
N ILE A 130 7.37 9.39 -1.69
CA ILE A 130 6.96 8.40 -2.69
C ILE A 130 7.95 8.44 -3.85
N VAL A 131 8.72 7.37 -4.01
CA VAL A 131 9.68 7.17 -5.11
C VAL A 131 9.06 6.28 -6.16
N TYR A 132 9.10 6.68 -7.42
CA TYR A 132 8.47 5.96 -8.53
C TYR A 132 9.42 5.80 -9.70
N LYS A 133 9.41 4.60 -10.28
CA LYS A 133 10.14 4.30 -11.53
C LYS A 133 9.28 3.44 -12.45
N LYS A 134 9.14 3.86 -13.70
CA LYS A 134 8.58 3.01 -14.76
C LYS A 134 9.62 2.00 -15.19
N ILE A 135 9.24 0.73 -15.28
CA ILE A 135 10.14 -0.38 -15.65
C ILE A 135 9.50 -1.28 -16.70
N GLU A 136 10.31 -2.12 -17.35
CA GLU A 136 9.84 -3.23 -18.15
C GLU A 136 9.38 -4.38 -17.25
N ASN A 137 8.28 -5.05 -17.60
CA ASN A 137 7.80 -6.20 -16.85
C ASN A 137 8.71 -7.43 -17.06
N LYS A 138 9.39 -7.84 -16.01
CA LYS A 138 10.26 -9.04 -15.96
C LYS A 138 9.80 -10.08 -14.94
N GLY A 139 8.54 -9.99 -14.55
CA GLY A 139 7.94 -10.86 -13.55
C GLY A 139 8.10 -10.35 -12.12
N ILE A 140 7.31 -10.91 -11.21
CA ILE A 140 7.11 -10.38 -9.85
C ILE A 140 8.41 -10.19 -9.08
N ALA A 141 9.31 -11.17 -9.10
CA ALA A 141 10.58 -11.11 -8.37
C ALA A 141 11.49 -9.99 -8.90
N ALA A 142 11.65 -9.88 -10.23
CA ALA A 142 12.48 -8.84 -10.84
C ALA A 142 11.89 -7.43 -10.63
N ASN A 143 10.56 -7.31 -10.71
CA ASN A 143 9.87 -6.04 -10.46
C ASN A 143 9.99 -5.62 -8.98
N THR A 144 9.93 -6.58 -8.04
CA THR A 144 10.16 -6.32 -6.61
C THR A 144 11.60 -5.89 -6.34
N ASN A 145 12.58 -6.53 -6.99
CA ASN A 145 13.99 -6.12 -6.88
C ASN A 145 14.19 -4.70 -7.43
N ALA A 146 13.53 -4.36 -8.54
CA ALA A 146 13.58 -2.99 -9.06
C ALA A 146 12.97 -1.96 -8.10
N ALA A 147 11.96 -2.31 -7.32
CA ALA A 147 11.47 -1.46 -6.24
C ALA A 147 12.48 -1.35 -5.09
N ALA A 148 13.21 -2.44 -4.77
CA ALA A 148 14.26 -2.42 -3.76
C ALA A 148 15.46 -1.55 -4.15
N GLU A 149 15.78 -1.44 -5.44
CA GLU A 149 16.84 -0.54 -5.93
C GLU A 149 16.52 0.96 -5.70
N LEU A 150 15.26 1.31 -5.45
CA LEU A 150 14.84 2.67 -5.16
C LEU A 150 14.92 3.02 -3.67
N ALA A 151 15.08 2.00 -2.81
CA ALA A 151 14.99 2.15 -1.37
C ALA A 151 16.22 2.86 -0.79
N SER A 152 15.97 3.84 0.08
CA SER A 152 16.99 4.54 0.86
C SER A 152 16.86 4.27 2.37
N GLY A 153 15.77 3.63 2.79
CA GLY A 153 15.48 3.35 4.19
C GLY A 153 16.37 2.26 4.78
N GLU A 154 16.51 2.30 6.09
CA GLU A 154 17.33 1.38 6.86
C GLU A 154 16.74 -0.06 6.88
N TYR A 155 15.44 -0.18 6.74
CA TYR A 155 14.71 -1.44 6.65
C TYR A 155 13.82 -1.49 5.44
N LEU A 156 13.61 -2.71 4.92
CA LEU A 156 12.75 -2.98 3.78
C LEU A 156 11.49 -3.72 4.25
N ALA A 157 10.32 -3.29 3.78
CA ALA A 157 9.04 -3.97 3.98
C ALA A 157 8.39 -4.24 2.63
N LEU A 158 7.94 -5.46 2.39
CA LEU A 158 7.23 -5.84 1.18
C LEU A 158 5.73 -5.58 1.36
N ALA A 159 5.08 -5.00 0.36
CA ALA A 159 3.63 -4.81 0.32
C ALA A 159 3.10 -5.00 -1.09
N ASP A 160 1.94 -5.64 -1.22
CA ASP A 160 1.25 -5.77 -2.50
C ASP A 160 0.39 -4.54 -2.79
N HIS A 161 0.28 -4.18 -4.05
CA HIS A 161 -0.41 -2.97 -4.52
C HIS A 161 -1.94 -2.99 -4.35
N ASP A 162 -2.53 -4.11 -3.98
CA ASP A 162 -3.96 -4.31 -3.71
C ASP A 162 -4.26 -4.52 -2.21
N ASP A 163 -3.23 -4.45 -1.37
CA ASP A 163 -3.35 -4.49 0.08
C ASP A 163 -3.59 -3.09 0.68
N ILE A 164 -3.92 -3.04 1.95
CA ILE A 164 -4.10 -1.81 2.73
C ILE A 164 -3.25 -1.91 3.99
N LEU A 165 -2.31 -1.00 4.15
CA LEU A 165 -1.51 -0.90 5.35
C LEU A 165 -2.37 -0.46 6.54
N ALA A 166 -2.21 -1.11 7.69
CA ALA A 166 -2.84 -0.64 8.91
C ALA A 166 -2.29 0.75 9.29
N PRO A 167 -3.12 1.69 9.78
CA PRO A 167 -2.68 3.07 10.03
C PRO A 167 -1.49 3.24 10.96
N HIS A 168 -1.21 2.25 11.80
CA HIS A 168 -0.12 2.22 12.77
C HIS A 168 1.06 1.32 12.36
N ALA A 169 1.06 0.81 11.14
CA ALA A 169 2.03 -0.22 10.72
C ALA A 169 3.48 0.29 10.87
N LEU A 170 3.81 1.43 10.26
CA LEU A 170 5.16 1.98 10.29
C LEU A 170 5.59 2.39 11.70
N TYR A 171 4.69 2.97 12.49
CA TYR A 171 4.95 3.28 13.89
C TYR A 171 5.30 2.02 14.69
N THR A 172 4.48 0.97 14.57
CA THR A 172 4.65 -0.26 15.33
C THR A 172 5.93 -1.01 14.94
N MET A 173 6.21 -1.09 13.64
CA MET A 173 7.46 -1.67 13.15
C MET A 173 8.68 -0.89 13.64
N GLY A 174 8.67 0.44 13.54
CA GLY A 174 9.76 1.27 14.01
C GLY A 174 10.03 1.11 15.51
N LYS A 175 8.99 1.11 16.35
CA LYS A 175 9.12 0.86 17.81
C LYS A 175 9.64 -0.55 18.11
N ALA A 176 9.18 -1.57 17.39
CA ALA A 176 9.66 -2.94 17.58
C ALA A 176 11.14 -3.08 17.24
N ILE A 177 11.60 -2.47 16.15
CA ILE A 177 13.01 -2.47 15.74
C ILE A 177 13.87 -1.81 16.85
N LEU A 178 13.46 -0.66 17.37
CA LEU A 178 14.19 0.01 18.46
C LEU A 178 14.28 -0.86 19.71
N GLN A 179 13.20 -1.56 20.06
CA GLN A 179 13.21 -2.47 21.21
C GLN A 179 14.15 -3.66 21.01
N LEU A 180 14.21 -4.19 19.78
CA LEU A 180 15.13 -5.30 19.46
C LEU A 180 16.60 -4.85 19.54
N ARG A 181 16.93 -3.64 19.05
CA ARG A 181 18.29 -3.07 19.16
C ARG A 181 18.76 -2.84 20.59
N GLN A 182 17.83 -2.57 21.51
CA GLN A 182 18.17 -2.38 22.92
C GLN A 182 18.43 -3.70 23.67
N ARG A 183 18.03 -4.84 23.09
CA ARG A 183 18.16 -6.17 23.71
C ARG A 183 19.35 -6.97 23.21
N GLY A 184 19.93 -6.57 22.08
CA GLY A 184 21.13 -7.19 21.47
C GLY A 184 22.38 -6.40 21.76
#